data_cab5791f0204f579f3bc7e5e79d8ecbf
#
_entry.id   cab5791f0204f579f3bc7e5e79d8ecbf
#
_cell.length_a   1.000
_cell.length_b   1.000
_cell.length_c   1.000
_cell.angle_alpha   90.00
_cell.angle_beta   90.00
_cell.angle_gamma   90.00
#
_symmetry.space_group_name_H-M   'P 1'
#
loop_
_entity.id
_entity.type
_entity.pdbx_description
1 polymer ?
#
loop_
_entity_poly.entity_id
_entity_poly.type
_entity_poly.pdbx_seq_one_letter_code
_entity_poly.pdbx_strand_id
1 'polypeptide(L)'
;MPPHVDAGQPGGLGAGLLDHRLANDTVRSVLLPPYVTYDETCRNPVVLRAMGRMRHVVNAIIRIHGVPDEIHIELGRDLKMSKREKDAVSKRQRQNEATNKKWAATAAGILGCEPEEVPGKVIRKLAMREEQGEKDAYTNAPIDLERLVREDHYCEIDHILPYSRTSEDSRANKVLVLSKSNQDKRERTPYE
;
A
#
# COMPACT_ATOMS: atom_id res chain seq x y z
N MET A 1 41.97 -2.24 71.11
CA MET A 1 41.05 -1.14 70.80
C MET A 1 41.49 -0.52 69.51
N PRO A 2 40.80 -0.73 68.40
CA PRO A 2 41.09 -0.01 67.19
C PRO A 2 40.30 1.33 67.15
N PRO A 3 40.80 2.34 66.45
CA PRO A 3 40.21 3.66 66.46
C PRO A 3 38.97 3.72 65.58
N HIS A 4 38.01 4.51 66.01
CA HIS A 4 36.78 4.89 65.35
C HIS A 4 37.12 5.64 64.07
N VAL A 5 36.58 5.15 62.87
CA VAL A 5 36.61 5.86 61.60
C VAL A 5 35.29 6.58 61.48
N ASP A 6 35.38 7.90 61.45
CA ASP A 6 34.27 8.80 61.26
C ASP A 6 33.72 8.63 59.83
N ALA A 7 32.47 8.24 59.72
CA ALA A 7 31.77 8.14 58.45
C ALA A 7 31.34 9.56 57.99
N GLY A 8 32.17 10.18 57.18
CA GLY A 8 31.83 11.41 56.48
C GLY A 8 30.58 11.23 55.62
N GLN A 9 29.54 11.98 55.89
CA GLN A 9 28.35 12.10 55.02
C GLN A 9 28.78 12.54 53.62
N PRO A 10 28.31 11.90 52.55
CA PRO A 10 28.50 12.43 51.21
C PRO A 10 27.65 13.68 51.06
N GLY A 11 28.32 14.80 50.87
CA GLY A 11 27.73 16.08 50.53
C GLY A 11 26.75 15.95 49.35
N GLY A 12 25.56 16.48 49.51
CA GLY A 12 24.57 16.58 48.47
C GLY A 12 25.14 17.28 47.24
N LEU A 13 25.43 16.50 46.22
CA LEU A 13 25.64 17.03 44.90
C LEU A 13 24.30 17.61 44.45
N GLY A 14 24.26 18.94 44.41
CA GLY A 14 23.18 19.68 43.80
C GLY A 14 22.83 19.05 42.48
N ALA A 15 21.58 18.65 42.35
CA ALA A 15 21.01 18.30 41.07
C ALA A 15 21.12 19.52 40.18
N GLY A 16 22.27 19.64 39.47
CA GLY A 16 22.43 20.57 38.41
C GLY A 16 21.28 20.33 37.45
N LEU A 17 20.51 21.38 37.19
CA LEU A 17 19.62 21.40 36.05
C LEU A 17 20.46 21.01 34.84
N LEU A 18 20.42 19.73 34.49
CA LEU A 18 20.89 19.27 33.21
C LEU A 18 20.11 20.09 32.19
N ASP A 19 20.84 20.92 31.46
CA ASP A 19 20.30 21.82 30.48
C ASP A 19 19.37 21.04 29.57
N HIS A 20 18.07 21.20 29.74
CA HIS A 20 17.04 20.50 28.98
C HIS A 20 17.22 20.68 27.47
N ARG A 21 17.97 21.69 27.05
CA ARG A 21 18.33 21.92 25.65
C ARG A 21 19.38 20.92 25.16
N LEU A 22 20.44 20.68 25.92
CA LEU A 22 21.48 19.70 25.56
C LEU A 22 20.94 18.28 25.55
N ALA A 23 20.10 17.92 26.53
CA ALA A 23 19.42 16.64 26.55
C ALA A 23 18.47 16.46 25.35
N ASN A 24 17.73 17.52 24.98
CA ASN A 24 16.87 17.49 23.79
C ASN A 24 17.64 17.39 22.48
N ASP A 25 18.78 18.04 22.34
CA ASP A 25 19.60 17.97 21.14
C ASP A 25 20.28 16.59 21.01
N THR A 26 20.74 16.01 22.10
CA THR A 26 21.27 14.64 22.13
C THR A 26 20.20 13.62 21.75
N VAL A 27 18.98 13.74 22.30
CA VAL A 27 17.86 12.86 21.94
C VAL A 27 17.44 13.04 20.48
N ARG A 28 17.45 14.25 19.96
CA ARG A 28 17.15 14.51 18.55
C ARG A 28 18.14 13.89 17.60
N SER A 29 19.44 13.87 17.93
CA SER A 29 20.49 13.28 17.10
C SER A 29 20.41 11.76 17.00
N VAL A 30 19.69 11.12 17.95
CA VAL A 30 19.55 9.65 18.02
C VAL A 30 18.22 9.16 17.46
N LEU A 31 17.24 10.05 17.25
CA LEU A 31 15.97 9.67 16.67
C LEU A 31 16.10 9.34 15.18
N LEU A 32 15.41 8.29 14.76
CA LEU A 32 15.36 7.90 13.34
C LEU A 32 14.76 9.03 12.50
N PRO A 33 15.45 9.51 11.45
CA PRO A 33 14.92 10.49 10.51
C PRO A 33 13.81 9.87 9.62
N PRO A 34 13.10 10.67 8.81
CA PRO A 34 12.15 10.17 7.83
C PRO A 34 12.81 9.20 6.83
N TYR A 35 12.09 8.14 6.42
CA TYR A 35 12.61 7.12 5.51
C TYR A 35 13.15 7.70 4.20
N VAL A 36 12.50 8.72 3.66
CA VAL A 36 12.93 9.42 2.44
C VAL A 36 14.36 10.02 2.52
N THR A 37 14.88 10.22 3.73
CA THR A 37 16.26 10.65 3.94
C THR A 37 17.28 9.55 3.58
N TYR A 38 16.85 8.28 3.64
CA TYR A 38 17.71 7.12 3.32
C TYR A 38 17.51 6.62 1.90
N ASP A 39 16.29 6.71 1.38
CA ASP A 39 15.93 6.22 0.05
C ASP A 39 14.93 7.17 -0.62
N GLU A 40 15.45 8.11 -1.38
CA GLU A 40 14.66 9.07 -2.16
C GLU A 40 13.98 8.43 -3.38
N THR A 41 14.38 7.22 -3.76
CA THR A 41 13.85 6.52 -4.95
C THR A 41 12.55 5.79 -4.66
N CYS A 42 12.29 5.48 -3.39
CA CYS A 42 11.08 4.77 -2.99
C CYS A 42 9.84 5.65 -3.16
N ARG A 43 9.03 5.31 -4.16
CA ARG A 43 7.76 6.01 -4.47
C ARG A 43 6.52 5.25 -4.03
N ASN A 44 6.68 4.07 -3.44
CA ASN A 44 5.54 3.26 -3.01
C ASN A 44 4.90 3.83 -1.73
N PRO A 45 3.66 4.36 -1.79
CA PRO A 45 3.03 5.02 -0.65
C PRO A 45 2.70 4.06 0.50
N VAL A 46 2.52 2.76 0.21
CA VAL A 46 2.29 1.74 1.25
C VAL A 46 3.56 1.51 2.06
N VAL A 47 4.70 1.37 1.38
CA VAL A 47 6.02 1.23 2.01
C VAL A 47 6.33 2.48 2.85
N LEU A 48 6.17 3.67 2.28
CA LEU A 48 6.44 4.94 2.98
C LEU A 48 5.59 5.08 4.25
N ARG A 49 4.31 4.70 4.21
CA ARG A 49 3.43 4.71 5.40
C ARG A 49 3.85 3.68 6.44
N ALA A 50 4.19 2.46 6.03
CA ALA A 50 4.64 1.40 6.93
C ALA A 50 5.93 1.82 7.65
N MET A 51 6.92 2.33 6.89
CA MET A 51 8.17 2.84 7.43
C MET A 51 7.96 4.05 8.35
N GLY A 52 7.03 4.94 7.99
CA GLY A 52 6.65 6.07 8.84
C GLY A 52 6.08 5.63 10.18
N ARG A 53 5.16 4.66 10.20
CA ARG A 53 4.59 4.09 11.43
C ARG A 53 5.66 3.41 12.29
N MET A 54 6.51 2.58 11.70
CA MET A 54 7.61 1.92 12.40
C MET A 54 8.53 2.95 13.05
N ARG A 55 8.93 3.99 12.30
CA ARG A 55 9.73 5.12 12.82
C ARG A 55 9.08 5.78 14.04
N HIS A 56 7.77 6.05 13.98
CA HIS A 56 7.06 6.66 15.11
C HIS A 56 7.10 5.79 16.35
N VAL A 57 6.91 4.48 16.22
CA VAL A 57 6.97 3.53 17.35
C VAL A 57 8.38 3.49 17.94
N VAL A 58 9.41 3.30 17.09
CA VAL A 58 10.81 3.25 17.55
C VAL A 58 11.20 4.56 18.24
N ASN A 59 10.88 5.69 17.65
CA ASN A 59 11.18 6.99 18.24
C ASN A 59 10.42 7.25 19.55
N ALA A 60 9.22 6.71 19.73
CA ALA A 60 8.51 6.77 20.99
C ALA A 60 9.20 5.94 22.07
N ILE A 61 9.68 4.74 21.73
CA ILE A 61 10.45 3.87 22.64
C ILE A 61 11.74 4.58 23.07
N ILE A 62 12.49 5.14 22.12
CA ILE A 62 13.74 5.88 22.41
C ILE A 62 13.48 7.06 23.34
N ARG A 63 12.37 7.78 23.20
CA ARG A 63 12.04 8.91 24.09
C ARG A 63 11.70 8.50 25.52
N ILE A 64 11.10 7.33 25.69
CA ILE A 64 10.64 6.86 26.99
C ILE A 64 11.72 6.06 27.73
N HIS A 65 12.44 5.21 27.01
CA HIS A 65 13.35 4.22 27.57
C HIS A 65 14.83 4.47 27.25
N GLY A 66 15.13 5.47 26.43
CA GLY A 66 16.50 5.71 25.91
C GLY A 66 16.80 4.86 24.68
N VAL A 67 18.04 4.97 24.20
CA VAL A 67 18.53 4.23 23.03
C VAL A 67 18.66 2.77 23.40
N PRO A 68 18.08 1.82 22.64
CA PRO A 68 18.27 0.41 22.88
C PRO A 68 19.70 -0.01 22.52
N ASP A 69 20.30 -0.90 23.31
CA ASP A 69 21.62 -1.48 23.03
C ASP A 69 21.58 -2.38 21.79
N GLU A 70 20.44 -3.01 21.52
CA GLU A 70 20.27 -3.94 20.42
C GLU A 70 18.83 -3.90 19.87
N ILE A 71 18.68 -4.03 18.55
CA ILE A 71 17.40 -4.10 17.88
C ILE A 71 17.34 -5.37 17.04
N HIS A 72 16.50 -6.32 17.42
CA HIS A 72 16.24 -7.52 16.65
C HIS A 72 15.06 -7.28 15.69
N ILE A 73 15.34 -7.40 14.38
CA ILE A 73 14.32 -7.33 13.35
C ILE A 73 13.96 -8.75 12.92
N GLU A 74 12.78 -9.20 13.32
CA GLU A 74 12.22 -10.46 12.85
C GLU A 74 11.42 -10.21 11.58
N LEU A 75 11.90 -10.72 10.45
CA LEU A 75 11.15 -10.75 9.22
C LEU A 75 10.22 -11.97 9.25
N GLY A 76 8.92 -11.72 9.37
CA GLY A 76 7.92 -12.75 9.16
C GLY A 76 8.09 -13.33 7.75
N ARG A 77 8.67 -14.53 7.65
CA ARG A 77 8.62 -15.28 6.40
C ARG A 77 7.18 -15.76 6.24
N ASP A 78 6.56 -15.40 5.13
CA ASP A 78 5.29 -16.02 4.77
C ASP A 78 5.43 -17.53 4.93
N LEU A 79 4.54 -18.11 5.74
CA LEU A 79 4.46 -19.57 5.90
C LEU A 79 4.42 -20.13 4.49
N LYS A 80 5.33 -21.08 4.19
CA LYS A 80 5.37 -21.70 2.86
C LYS A 80 3.97 -22.21 2.56
N MET A 81 3.35 -21.66 1.50
CA MET A 81 2.04 -22.08 1.05
C MET A 81 2.00 -23.60 0.94
N SER A 82 0.94 -24.20 1.44
CA SER A 82 0.71 -25.63 1.29
C SER A 82 0.66 -26.01 -0.19
N LYS A 83 0.89 -27.28 -0.51
CA LYS A 83 0.78 -27.78 -1.90
C LYS A 83 -0.59 -27.43 -2.50
N ARG A 84 -1.67 -27.61 -1.73
CA ARG A 84 -3.04 -27.30 -2.15
C ARG A 84 -3.23 -25.82 -2.51
N GLU A 85 -2.66 -24.91 -1.71
CA GLU A 85 -2.72 -23.46 -1.98
C GLU A 85 -1.91 -23.09 -3.22
N LYS A 86 -0.72 -23.68 -3.39
CA LYS A 86 0.09 -23.48 -4.61
C LYS A 86 -0.62 -23.94 -5.86
N ASP A 87 -1.26 -25.12 -5.80
CA ASP A 87 -2.03 -25.67 -6.92
C ASP A 87 -3.25 -24.79 -7.24
N ALA A 88 -3.93 -24.26 -6.23
CA ALA A 88 -5.04 -23.32 -6.40
C ALA A 88 -4.59 -22.00 -7.06
N VAL A 89 -3.47 -21.43 -6.61
CA VAL A 89 -2.88 -20.23 -7.22
C VAL A 89 -2.48 -20.50 -8.67
N SER A 90 -1.78 -21.62 -8.94
CA SER A 90 -1.36 -22.00 -10.30
C SER A 90 -2.56 -22.20 -11.23
N LYS A 91 -3.62 -22.83 -10.74
CA LYS A 91 -4.87 -23.00 -11.50
C LYS A 91 -5.51 -21.66 -11.84
N ARG A 92 -5.59 -20.75 -10.86
CA ARG A 92 -6.12 -19.40 -11.05
C ARG A 92 -5.28 -18.59 -12.05
N GLN A 93 -3.96 -18.69 -11.99
CA GLN A 93 -3.06 -18.02 -12.93
C GLN A 93 -3.30 -18.50 -14.36
N ARG A 94 -3.38 -19.83 -14.60
CA ARG A 94 -3.67 -20.39 -15.93
C ARG A 94 -5.04 -19.95 -16.47
N GLN A 95 -6.05 -19.87 -15.61
CA GLN A 95 -7.36 -19.35 -16.00
C GLN A 95 -7.30 -17.88 -16.41
N ASN A 96 -6.60 -17.03 -15.64
CA ASN A 96 -6.41 -15.63 -15.96
C ASN A 96 -5.63 -15.44 -17.27
N GLU A 97 -4.58 -16.26 -17.51
CA GLU A 97 -3.83 -16.24 -18.76
C GLU A 97 -4.69 -16.61 -19.97
N ALA A 98 -5.51 -17.65 -19.83
CA ALA A 98 -6.44 -18.04 -20.90
C ALA A 98 -7.47 -16.93 -21.18
N THR A 99 -8.03 -16.33 -20.15
CA THR A 99 -8.95 -15.19 -20.28
C THR A 99 -8.28 -13.99 -20.93
N ASN A 100 -7.06 -13.64 -20.51
CA ASN A 100 -6.31 -12.53 -21.07
C ASN A 100 -5.99 -12.76 -22.57
N LYS A 101 -5.59 -13.98 -22.94
CA LYS A 101 -5.36 -14.34 -24.35
C LYS A 101 -6.63 -14.22 -25.21
N LYS A 102 -7.78 -14.70 -24.69
CA LYS A 102 -9.08 -14.53 -25.34
C LYS A 102 -9.38 -13.06 -25.63
N TRP A 103 -9.22 -12.20 -24.61
CA TRP A 103 -9.53 -10.78 -24.74
C TRP A 103 -8.50 -10.01 -25.56
N ALA A 104 -7.22 -10.40 -25.53
CA ALA A 104 -6.20 -9.85 -26.42
C ALA A 104 -6.54 -10.12 -27.88
N ALA A 105 -6.92 -11.36 -28.23
CA ALA A 105 -7.32 -11.71 -29.58
C ALA A 105 -8.59 -10.97 -30.02
N THR A 106 -9.59 -10.83 -29.15
CA THR A 106 -10.82 -10.09 -29.45
C THR A 106 -10.52 -8.61 -29.71
N ALA A 107 -9.73 -7.98 -28.86
CA ALA A 107 -9.36 -6.57 -29.02
C ALA A 107 -8.47 -6.34 -30.25
N ALA A 108 -7.54 -7.24 -30.53
CA ALA A 108 -6.69 -7.21 -31.73
C ALA A 108 -7.53 -7.22 -33.01
N GLY A 109 -8.55 -8.07 -33.08
CA GLY A 109 -9.49 -8.10 -34.21
C GLY A 109 -10.26 -6.78 -34.40
N ILE A 110 -10.62 -6.09 -33.30
CA ILE A 110 -11.30 -4.78 -33.38
C ILE A 110 -10.34 -3.66 -33.77
N LEU A 111 -9.09 -3.70 -33.25
CA LEU A 111 -8.09 -2.66 -33.50
C LEU A 111 -7.34 -2.84 -34.83
N GLY A 112 -7.31 -4.06 -35.35
CA GLY A 112 -6.53 -4.38 -36.56
C GLY A 112 -5.03 -4.48 -36.29
N CYS A 113 -4.63 -4.95 -35.10
CA CYS A 113 -3.25 -5.14 -34.67
C CYS A 113 -3.00 -6.57 -34.18
N GLU A 114 -1.74 -6.88 -33.83
CA GLU A 114 -1.42 -8.18 -33.22
C GLU A 114 -1.84 -8.24 -31.75
N PRO A 115 -2.22 -9.43 -31.21
CA PRO A 115 -2.65 -9.58 -29.82
C PRO A 115 -1.64 -9.09 -28.78
N GLU A 116 -0.35 -9.15 -29.08
CA GLU A 116 0.76 -8.70 -28.23
C GLU A 116 0.85 -7.17 -28.15
N GLU A 117 0.29 -6.46 -29.12
CA GLU A 117 0.27 -5.00 -29.17
C GLU A 117 -0.89 -4.39 -28.39
N VAL A 118 -1.88 -5.22 -27.99
CA VAL A 118 -3.06 -4.75 -27.27
C VAL A 118 -2.66 -4.27 -25.87
N PRO A 119 -2.98 -3.01 -25.49
CA PRO A 119 -2.64 -2.50 -24.17
C PRO A 119 -3.30 -3.34 -23.05
N GLY A 120 -2.52 -3.72 -22.04
CA GLY A 120 -3.00 -4.50 -20.90
C GLY A 120 -4.18 -3.85 -20.14
N LYS A 121 -4.33 -2.52 -20.21
CA LYS A 121 -5.49 -1.77 -19.70
C LYS A 121 -6.78 -2.17 -20.41
N VAL A 122 -6.75 -2.34 -21.73
CA VAL A 122 -7.91 -2.74 -22.54
C VAL A 122 -8.31 -4.18 -22.18
N ILE A 123 -7.33 -5.09 -22.13
CA ILE A 123 -7.57 -6.49 -21.74
C ILE A 123 -8.24 -6.57 -20.37
N ARG A 124 -7.78 -5.77 -19.41
CA ARG A 124 -8.35 -5.71 -18.06
C ARG A 124 -9.77 -5.18 -18.06
N LYS A 125 -10.05 -4.11 -18.82
CA LYS A 125 -11.41 -3.57 -18.97
C LYS A 125 -12.37 -4.61 -19.57
N LEU A 126 -11.92 -5.36 -20.58
CA LEU A 126 -12.73 -6.42 -21.22
C LEU A 126 -13.04 -7.56 -20.26
N ALA A 127 -12.07 -8.02 -19.49
CA ALA A 127 -12.28 -9.03 -18.46
C ALA A 127 -13.30 -8.57 -17.40
N MET A 128 -13.21 -7.31 -16.97
CA MET A 128 -14.17 -6.72 -16.02
C MET A 128 -15.57 -6.60 -16.61
N ARG A 129 -15.67 -6.19 -17.87
CA ARG A 129 -16.96 -6.13 -18.58
C ARG A 129 -17.67 -7.50 -18.59
N GLU A 130 -16.93 -8.58 -18.92
CA GLU A 130 -17.48 -9.95 -18.90
C GLU A 130 -17.95 -10.34 -17.49
N GLU A 131 -17.13 -10.09 -16.46
CA GLU A 131 -17.48 -10.39 -15.06
C GLU A 131 -18.73 -9.64 -14.58
N GLN A 132 -18.97 -8.41 -15.07
CA GLN A 132 -20.11 -7.57 -14.72
C GLN A 132 -21.36 -7.80 -15.58
N GLY A 133 -21.35 -8.81 -16.48
CA GLY A 133 -22.46 -9.08 -17.39
C GLY A 133 -22.66 -7.98 -18.42
N GLU A 134 -21.55 -7.37 -18.89
CA GLU A 134 -21.48 -6.38 -19.98
C GLU A 134 -22.15 -5.03 -19.65
N LYS A 135 -22.31 -4.72 -18.38
CA LYS A 135 -22.99 -3.54 -17.89
C LYS A 135 -22.15 -2.68 -16.97
N ASP A 136 -22.47 -1.40 -16.96
CA ASP A 136 -21.93 -0.42 -16.01
C ASP A 136 -22.36 -0.80 -14.58
N ALA A 137 -21.42 -0.82 -13.65
CA ALA A 137 -21.66 -1.28 -12.29
C ALA A 137 -22.60 -0.36 -11.48
N TYR A 138 -22.72 0.92 -11.85
CA TYR A 138 -23.54 1.89 -11.11
C TYR A 138 -24.88 2.16 -11.75
N THR A 139 -24.95 2.22 -13.07
CA THR A 139 -26.17 2.58 -13.80
C THR A 139 -26.86 1.39 -14.45
N ASN A 140 -26.21 0.23 -14.46
CA ASN A 140 -26.68 -0.96 -15.19
C ASN A 140 -26.87 -0.74 -16.72
N ALA A 141 -26.32 0.35 -17.25
CA ALA A 141 -26.33 0.63 -18.67
C ALA A 141 -25.40 -0.33 -19.44
N PRO A 142 -25.75 -0.76 -20.66
CA PRO A 142 -24.89 -1.65 -21.44
C PRO A 142 -23.59 -0.95 -21.82
N ILE A 143 -22.48 -1.68 -21.74
CA ILE A 143 -21.15 -1.24 -22.18
C ILE A 143 -20.89 -1.82 -23.56
N ASP A 144 -20.78 -0.96 -24.55
CA ASP A 144 -20.45 -1.34 -25.91
C ASP A 144 -19.02 -1.84 -26.04
N LEU A 145 -18.84 -3.01 -26.68
CA LEU A 145 -17.54 -3.66 -26.80
C LEU A 145 -16.57 -2.90 -27.68
N GLU A 146 -17.06 -2.44 -28.84
CA GLU A 146 -16.21 -1.79 -29.83
C GLU A 146 -15.74 -0.42 -29.33
N ARG A 147 -16.64 0.34 -28.72
CA ARG A 147 -16.31 1.63 -28.10
C ARG A 147 -15.32 1.47 -26.94
N LEU A 148 -15.48 0.44 -26.11
CA LEU A 148 -14.56 0.18 -24.99
C LEU A 148 -13.14 -0.07 -25.47
N VAL A 149 -12.99 -0.72 -26.62
CA VAL A 149 -11.67 -1.04 -27.21
C VAL A 149 -11.08 0.17 -27.93
N ARG A 150 -11.88 0.93 -28.69
CA ARG A 150 -11.42 2.04 -29.52
C ARG A 150 -11.30 3.37 -28.78
N GLU A 151 -12.14 3.62 -27.79
CA GLU A 151 -12.24 4.90 -27.09
C GLU A 151 -11.66 4.78 -25.68
N ASP A 152 -10.47 5.30 -25.44
CA ASP A 152 -9.79 5.14 -24.12
C ASP A 152 -10.58 5.71 -22.94
N HIS A 153 -11.34 6.79 -23.19
CA HIS A 153 -12.13 7.48 -22.17
C HIS A 153 -13.61 7.07 -22.10
N TYR A 154 -14.04 6.04 -22.85
CA TYR A 154 -15.42 5.59 -22.81
C TYR A 154 -15.79 4.94 -21.48
N CYS A 155 -14.90 4.09 -20.96
CA CYS A 155 -15.04 3.43 -19.65
C CYS A 155 -13.79 3.62 -18.81
N GLU A 156 -13.97 3.62 -17.49
CA GLU A 156 -12.92 3.73 -16.52
C GLU A 156 -13.01 2.62 -15.46
N ILE A 157 -11.88 2.27 -14.87
CA ILE A 157 -11.84 1.37 -13.71
C ILE A 157 -11.87 2.25 -12.47
N ASP A 158 -12.96 2.17 -11.73
CA ASP A 158 -13.19 2.95 -10.54
C ASP A 158 -13.06 2.11 -9.26
N HIS A 159 -12.73 2.77 -8.15
CA HIS A 159 -12.76 2.17 -6.82
C HIS A 159 -14.14 2.36 -6.21
N ILE A 160 -14.82 1.25 -5.86
CA ILE A 160 -16.14 1.27 -5.21
C ILE A 160 -16.07 2.14 -3.95
N LEU A 161 -15.12 1.84 -3.08
CA LEU A 161 -14.75 2.68 -1.95
C LEU A 161 -13.55 3.54 -2.37
N PRO A 162 -13.65 4.88 -2.30
CA PRO A 162 -12.59 5.76 -2.74
C PRO A 162 -11.23 5.41 -2.15
N TYR A 163 -10.22 5.30 -3.00
CA TYR A 163 -8.86 4.98 -2.58
C TYR A 163 -8.29 5.99 -1.56
N SER A 164 -8.66 7.26 -1.69
CA SER A 164 -8.29 8.33 -0.76
C SER A 164 -8.75 8.07 0.68
N ARG A 165 -9.88 7.36 0.87
CA ARG A 165 -10.45 7.05 2.19
C ARG A 165 -9.94 5.72 2.76
N THR A 166 -9.76 4.69 1.93
CA THR A 166 -9.50 3.32 2.39
C THR A 166 -8.09 2.83 2.14
N SER A 167 -7.40 3.38 1.13
CA SER A 167 -6.14 2.86 0.58
C SER A 167 -6.26 1.42 0.05
N GLU A 168 -7.48 0.95 -0.21
CA GLU A 168 -7.78 -0.39 -0.71
C GLU A 168 -7.69 -0.41 -2.24
N ASP A 169 -6.67 -1.09 -2.77
CA ASP A 169 -6.39 -1.19 -4.22
C ASP A 169 -6.61 -2.61 -4.77
N SER A 170 -7.25 -3.48 -4.00
CA SER A 170 -7.52 -4.84 -4.44
C SER A 170 -8.51 -4.89 -5.60
N ARG A 171 -8.51 -6.02 -6.31
CA ARG A 171 -9.47 -6.29 -7.38
C ARG A 171 -10.93 -6.23 -6.90
N ALA A 172 -11.18 -6.62 -5.66
CA ALA A 172 -12.52 -6.64 -5.06
C ALA A 172 -13.12 -5.23 -4.90
N ASN A 173 -12.26 -4.20 -4.78
CA ASN A 173 -12.68 -2.81 -4.68
C ASN A 173 -12.70 -2.09 -6.03
N LYS A 174 -12.64 -2.81 -7.17
CA LYS A 174 -12.60 -2.20 -8.51
C LYS A 174 -13.75 -2.69 -9.37
N VAL A 175 -14.35 -1.74 -10.09
CA VAL A 175 -15.42 -1.99 -11.06
C VAL A 175 -15.15 -1.23 -12.35
N LEU A 176 -15.73 -1.74 -13.44
CA LEU A 176 -15.75 -1.04 -14.73
C LEU A 176 -17.02 -0.20 -14.82
N VAL A 177 -16.86 1.06 -15.14
CA VAL A 177 -17.96 2.03 -15.24
C VAL A 177 -17.79 2.91 -16.48
N LEU A 178 -18.89 3.46 -16.96
CA LEU A 178 -18.84 4.53 -17.95
C LEU A 178 -18.17 5.77 -17.33
N SER A 179 -17.37 6.49 -18.10
CA SER A 179 -16.66 7.68 -17.59
C SER A 179 -17.63 8.72 -17.00
N LYS A 180 -18.83 8.86 -17.57
CA LYS A 180 -19.87 9.72 -17.01
C LYS A 180 -20.30 9.26 -15.62
N SER A 181 -20.54 7.97 -15.43
CA SER A 181 -20.93 7.40 -14.13
C SER A 181 -19.84 7.61 -13.07
N ASN A 182 -18.56 7.49 -13.48
CA ASN A 182 -17.44 7.77 -12.60
C ASN A 182 -17.36 9.25 -12.21
N GLN A 183 -17.53 10.15 -13.17
CA GLN A 183 -17.57 11.59 -12.94
C GLN A 183 -18.71 12.02 -12.02
N ASP A 184 -19.88 11.40 -12.15
CA ASP A 184 -21.05 11.67 -11.30
C ASP A 184 -20.83 11.15 -9.86
N LYS A 185 -20.17 10.00 -9.69
CA LYS A 185 -19.83 9.43 -8.38
C LYS A 185 -18.76 10.25 -7.65
N ARG A 186 -17.69 10.68 -8.33
CA ARG A 186 -16.53 11.38 -7.74
C ARG A 186 -15.93 10.55 -6.59
N GLU A 187 -15.62 11.22 -5.46
CA GLU A 187 -15.05 10.61 -4.24
C GLU A 187 -16.11 10.11 -3.25
N ARG A 188 -17.32 9.85 -3.72
CA ARG A 188 -18.40 9.28 -2.90
C ARG A 188 -18.40 7.76 -2.97
N THR A 189 -19.03 7.14 -2.00
CA THR A 189 -19.42 5.73 -2.10
C THR A 189 -20.68 5.60 -2.94
N PRO A 190 -21.03 4.42 -3.47
CA PRO A 190 -22.29 4.21 -4.21
C PRO A 190 -23.56 4.48 -3.41
N TYR A 191 -23.46 4.59 -2.08
CA TYR A 191 -24.60 4.84 -1.17
C TYR A 191 -24.76 6.32 -0.78
N GLU A 192 -23.81 7.17 -1.14
CA GLU A 192 -23.85 8.62 -0.93
C GLU A 192 -24.34 9.36 -2.19
#